data_57c8a2e01af0a8256ea7f9a2b54ae9e8
#
_entry.id   57c8a2e01af0a8256ea7f9a2b54ae9e8
#
_cell.length_a   1.000
_cell.length_b   1.000
_cell.length_c   1.000
_cell.angle_alpha   90.00
_cell.angle_beta   90.00
_cell.angle_gamma   90.00
#
_symmetry.space_group_name_H-M   'P 1'
#
loop_
_entity.id
_entity.type
_entity.pdbx_description
1 polymer ?
#
loop_
_entity_poly.entity_id
_entity_poly.type
_entity_poly.pdbx_seq_one_letter_code
_entity_poly.pdbx_strand_id
1 'polypeptide(L)'
;MRYGNDKTENEIIESVIGFEPLYESMMKCKKGVLWKNQPAHYYLNGIEETIKLSDQLRNGTYKPRKTRKVKITYPKPREAVANAFRDRVYQRSLNDNVLYPAMTRSFIDDNMACQKGRGPDVAMDRLDEFLRQMFREHGLNFWILQGDVHGYYPNMSHDKTERRFHRKVTKPIYEMTTNVLRGQYEGSTGYNPGS
;
A
#
# COMPACT_ATOMS: atom_id res chain seq x y z
N MET A 1 19.35 -5.40 -5.46
CA MET A 1 19.60 -3.95 -5.57
C MET A 1 18.48 -3.25 -4.82
N ARG A 2 18.78 -2.32 -3.90
CA ARG A 2 17.76 -1.57 -3.17
C ARG A 2 17.23 -0.43 -4.04
N TYR A 3 15.94 -0.06 -3.86
CA TYR A 3 15.36 1.07 -4.55
C TYR A 3 16.03 2.39 -4.11
N GLY A 4 16.33 3.27 -5.06
CA GLY A 4 16.91 4.58 -4.76
C GLY A 4 18.44 4.63 -4.74
N ASN A 5 19.16 3.58 -5.18
CA ASN A 5 20.63 3.61 -5.19
C ASN A 5 21.24 4.77 -6.00
N ASP A 6 20.48 5.32 -6.97
CA ASP A 6 20.93 6.42 -7.84
C ASP A 6 20.52 7.81 -7.30
N LYS A 7 19.79 7.86 -6.17
CA LYS A 7 19.35 9.09 -5.51
C LYS A 7 20.02 9.24 -4.16
N THR A 8 20.26 10.46 -3.75
CA THR A 8 20.72 10.75 -2.39
C THR A 8 19.62 10.37 -1.39
N GLU A 9 20.03 10.04 -0.18
CA GLU A 9 19.12 9.70 0.92
C GLU A 9 18.09 10.82 1.17
N ASN A 10 18.54 12.07 1.11
CA ASN A 10 17.67 13.24 1.25
C ASN A 10 16.64 13.36 0.12
N GLU A 11 17.02 13.12 -1.12
CA GLU A 11 16.08 13.16 -2.25
C GLU A 11 14.99 12.08 -2.13
N ILE A 12 15.35 10.91 -1.61
CA ILE A 12 14.38 9.84 -1.37
C ILE A 12 13.41 10.24 -0.25
N ILE A 13 13.91 10.78 0.84
CA ILE A 13 13.09 11.27 1.96
C ILE A 13 12.16 12.38 1.47
N GLU A 14 12.68 13.39 0.79
CA GLU A 14 11.90 14.51 0.26
C GLU A 14 10.82 14.07 -0.74
N SER A 15 11.06 13.03 -1.52
CA SER A 15 10.05 12.47 -2.40
C SER A 15 8.84 11.86 -1.65
N VAL A 16 8.95 11.68 -0.34
CA VAL A 16 7.86 11.15 0.50
C VAL A 16 7.24 12.22 1.39
N ILE A 17 8.10 13.01 2.10
CA ILE A 17 7.65 13.94 3.16
C ILE A 17 7.58 15.39 2.71
N GLY A 18 8.09 15.71 1.53
CA GLY A 18 8.01 17.04 0.96
C GLY A 18 6.56 17.52 0.81
N PHE A 19 6.35 18.82 0.78
CA PHE A 19 5.01 19.40 0.60
C PHE A 19 4.33 18.90 -0.67
N GLU A 20 5.02 18.95 -1.80
CA GLU A 20 4.45 18.59 -3.12
C GLU A 20 3.97 17.14 -3.20
N PRO A 21 4.77 16.10 -2.86
CA PRO A 21 4.32 14.71 -2.88
C PRO A 21 3.19 14.41 -1.88
N LEU A 22 3.19 15.08 -0.71
CA LEU A 22 2.09 14.96 0.24
C LEU A 22 0.82 15.62 -0.27
N TYR A 23 0.92 16.80 -0.87
CA TYR A 23 -0.23 17.51 -1.44
C TYR A 23 -0.85 16.74 -2.61
N GLU A 24 -0.04 16.21 -3.53
CA GLU A 24 -0.51 15.31 -4.58
C GLU A 24 -1.20 14.08 -4.03
N SER A 25 -0.65 13.49 -2.98
CA SER A 25 -1.24 12.32 -2.30
C SER A 25 -2.57 12.66 -1.66
N MET A 26 -2.72 13.86 -1.06
CA MET A 26 -3.99 14.37 -0.58
C MET A 26 -5.00 14.48 -1.73
N MET A 27 -4.60 15.04 -2.87
CA MET A 27 -5.48 15.17 -4.05
C MET A 27 -5.95 13.82 -4.60
N LYS A 28 -5.11 12.79 -4.50
CA LYS A 28 -5.50 11.40 -4.82
C LYS A 28 -6.45 10.81 -3.77
N CYS A 29 -6.14 11.00 -2.47
CA CYS A 29 -6.90 10.45 -1.36
C CYS A 29 -8.31 11.05 -1.19
N LYS A 30 -8.52 12.31 -1.61
CA LYS A 30 -9.82 12.98 -1.50
C LYS A 30 -10.91 12.46 -2.43
N LYS A 31 -10.52 11.77 -3.51
CA LYS A 31 -11.46 11.32 -4.54
C LYS A 31 -12.53 10.40 -3.94
N GLY A 32 -13.81 10.78 -4.13
CA GLY A 32 -14.97 9.99 -3.68
C GLY A 32 -15.22 9.97 -2.16
N VAL A 33 -14.49 10.77 -1.35
CA VAL A 33 -14.64 10.74 0.12
C VAL A 33 -14.90 12.11 0.77
N LEU A 34 -15.02 13.19 0.00
CA LEU A 34 -15.22 14.54 0.52
C LEU A 34 -16.58 14.74 1.25
N TRP A 35 -17.52 13.82 1.12
CA TRP A 35 -18.75 13.79 1.90
C TRP A 35 -18.53 13.41 3.37
N LYS A 36 -17.32 12.94 3.74
CA LYS A 36 -16.94 12.61 5.12
C LYS A 36 -16.24 13.80 5.78
N ASN A 37 -16.53 14.04 7.06
CA ASN A 37 -16.02 15.21 7.79
C ASN A 37 -14.47 15.33 7.80
N GLN A 38 -13.74 14.26 8.11
CA GLN A 38 -12.28 14.33 8.17
C GLN A 38 -11.62 14.66 6.82
N PRO A 39 -11.93 13.97 5.70
CA PRO A 39 -11.41 14.34 4.40
C PRO A 39 -11.80 15.76 3.95
N ALA A 40 -13.05 16.17 4.20
CA ALA A 40 -13.51 17.51 3.86
C ALA A 40 -12.74 18.59 4.63
N HIS A 41 -12.63 18.45 5.94
CA HIS A 41 -11.88 19.38 6.80
C HIS A 41 -10.39 19.47 6.39
N TYR A 42 -9.75 18.32 6.16
CA TYR A 42 -8.35 18.29 5.71
C TYR A 42 -8.20 18.98 4.35
N TYR A 43 -9.12 18.75 3.41
CA TYR A 43 -9.07 19.34 2.08
C TYR A 43 -9.28 20.86 2.08
N LEU A 44 -10.22 21.36 2.88
CA LEU A 44 -10.48 22.80 3.01
C LEU A 44 -9.25 23.55 3.56
N ASN A 45 -8.49 22.92 4.46
CA ASN A 45 -7.25 23.46 5.02
C ASN A 45 -6.00 22.81 4.42
N GLY A 46 -6.09 22.34 3.16
CA GLY A 46 -5.15 21.40 2.56
C GLY A 46 -3.69 21.85 2.56
N ILE A 47 -3.42 23.12 2.34
CA ILE A 47 -2.07 23.68 2.36
C ILE A 47 -1.51 23.62 3.80
N GLU A 48 -2.25 24.17 4.75
CA GLU A 48 -1.81 24.24 6.15
C GLU A 48 -1.64 22.84 6.78
N GLU A 49 -2.61 21.95 6.58
CA GLU A 49 -2.55 20.57 7.09
C GLU A 49 -1.40 19.77 6.45
N THR A 50 -1.10 20.03 5.17
CA THR A 50 0.02 19.37 4.48
C THR A 50 1.36 19.89 4.98
N ILE A 51 1.51 21.20 5.20
CA ILE A 51 2.71 21.78 5.81
C ILE A 51 2.92 21.20 7.21
N LYS A 52 1.89 21.21 8.07
CA LYS A 52 1.95 20.60 9.41
C LYS A 52 2.37 19.14 9.39
N LEU A 53 1.86 18.38 8.44
CA LEU A 53 2.23 16.98 8.28
C LEU A 53 3.69 16.82 7.85
N SER A 54 4.14 17.60 6.87
CA SER A 54 5.52 17.62 6.41
C SER A 54 6.51 17.96 7.55
N ASP A 55 6.20 19.01 8.33
CA ASP A 55 7.02 19.44 9.47
C ASP A 55 7.09 18.37 10.57
N GLN A 56 5.96 17.72 10.86
CA GLN A 56 5.94 16.62 11.84
C GLN A 56 6.80 15.42 11.39
N LEU A 57 6.79 15.12 10.10
CA LEU A 57 7.59 14.04 9.53
C LEU A 57 9.09 14.40 9.55
N ARG A 58 9.45 15.64 9.20
CA ARG A 58 10.84 16.15 9.25
C ARG A 58 11.41 16.16 10.65
N ASN A 59 10.62 16.61 11.61
CA ASN A 59 11.04 16.74 13.01
C ASN A 59 10.94 15.43 13.81
N GLY A 60 10.51 14.32 13.18
CA GLY A 60 10.34 13.02 13.85
C GLY A 60 9.23 13.00 14.91
N THR A 61 8.35 14.00 14.93
CA THR A 61 7.26 14.13 15.90
C THR A 61 5.95 13.48 15.41
N TYR A 62 5.94 13.01 14.18
CA TYR A 62 4.79 12.31 13.62
C TYR A 62 4.50 11.01 14.37
N LYS A 63 3.23 10.86 14.76
CA LYS A 63 2.69 9.61 15.32
C LYS A 63 1.42 9.24 14.56
N PRO A 64 1.28 7.99 14.09
CA PRO A 64 0.03 7.51 13.52
C PRO A 64 -1.13 7.68 14.50
N ARG A 65 -2.28 8.12 14.00
CA ARG A 65 -3.50 8.20 14.82
C ARG A 65 -4.12 6.82 14.99
N LYS A 66 -4.86 6.63 16.08
CA LYS A 66 -5.61 5.39 16.29
C LYS A 66 -6.58 5.14 15.14
N THR A 67 -6.60 3.92 14.69
CA THR A 67 -7.51 3.45 13.64
C THR A 67 -8.95 3.34 14.19
N ARG A 68 -9.94 3.48 13.31
CA ARG A 68 -11.35 3.31 13.65
C ARG A 68 -11.90 2.03 13.02
N LYS A 69 -12.49 1.17 13.83
CA LYS A 69 -13.21 0.00 13.35
C LYS A 69 -14.57 0.38 12.78
N VAL A 70 -14.91 -0.14 11.63
CA VAL A 70 -16.18 0.09 10.92
C VAL A 70 -16.78 -1.26 10.58
N LYS A 71 -18.00 -1.53 11.04
CA LYS A 71 -18.73 -2.74 10.65
C LYS A 71 -19.36 -2.52 9.28
N ILE A 72 -19.01 -3.39 8.35
CA ILE A 72 -19.63 -3.49 7.02
C ILE A 72 -20.58 -4.68 7.05
N THR A 73 -21.85 -4.45 6.69
CA THR A 73 -22.90 -5.47 6.74
C THR A 73 -23.18 -6.12 5.39
N TYR A 74 -22.94 -5.39 4.30
CA TYR A 74 -23.22 -5.85 2.96
C TYR A 74 -21.99 -5.71 2.04
N PRO A 75 -21.75 -6.61 1.09
CA PRO A 75 -22.48 -7.86 0.78
C PRO A 75 -22.20 -9.00 1.76
N LYS A 76 -21.09 -8.93 2.49
CA LYS A 76 -20.69 -9.93 3.49
C LYS A 76 -20.29 -9.20 4.78
N PRO A 77 -20.87 -9.59 5.94
CA PRO A 77 -20.50 -8.98 7.22
C PRO A 77 -19.00 -9.09 7.49
N ARG A 78 -18.35 -7.96 7.75
CA ARG A 78 -16.93 -7.90 8.09
C ARG A 78 -16.60 -6.64 8.89
N GLU A 79 -15.54 -6.70 9.67
CA GLU A 79 -14.97 -5.54 10.32
C GLU A 79 -13.87 -4.95 9.42
N ALA A 80 -13.98 -3.68 9.08
CA ALA A 80 -12.93 -2.95 8.37
C ALA A 80 -12.28 -1.94 9.30
N VAL A 81 -11.01 -1.66 9.08
CA VAL A 81 -10.24 -0.68 9.84
C VAL A 81 -9.97 0.53 8.95
N ALA A 82 -10.34 1.70 9.44
CA ALA A 82 -10.17 2.96 8.73
C ALA A 82 -9.09 3.81 9.41
N ASN A 83 -8.06 4.16 8.65
CA ASN A 83 -7.02 5.07 9.08
C ASN A 83 -7.53 6.53 9.05
N ALA A 84 -6.95 7.39 9.89
CA ALA A 84 -7.21 8.83 9.81
C ALA A 84 -6.79 9.37 8.43
N PHE A 85 -7.50 10.37 7.92
CA PHE A 85 -7.25 10.87 6.56
C PHE A 85 -5.82 11.41 6.40
N ARG A 86 -5.28 12.10 7.40
CA ARG A 86 -3.89 12.56 7.43
C ARG A 86 -2.89 11.41 7.26
N ASP A 87 -3.11 10.31 7.96
CA ASP A 87 -2.22 9.14 7.90
C ASP A 87 -2.32 8.44 6.54
N ARG A 88 -3.52 8.41 5.95
CA ARG A 88 -3.70 7.93 4.56
C ARG A 88 -2.95 8.77 3.53
N VAL A 89 -2.89 10.09 3.71
CA VAL A 89 -2.10 10.98 2.83
C VAL A 89 -0.62 10.62 2.89
N TYR A 90 -0.07 10.47 4.09
CA TYR A 90 1.32 10.07 4.26
C TYR A 90 1.61 8.66 3.72
N GLN A 91 0.78 7.68 4.07
CA GLN A 91 0.91 6.31 3.57
C GLN A 91 0.83 6.25 2.04
N ARG A 92 -0.04 7.07 1.44
CA ARG A 92 -0.15 7.17 -0.01
C ARG A 92 1.11 7.73 -0.64
N SER A 93 1.69 8.80 -0.06
CA SER A 93 2.95 9.35 -0.52
C SER A 93 4.09 8.34 -0.43
N LEU A 94 4.25 7.69 0.72
CA LEU A 94 5.25 6.65 0.95
C LEU A 94 5.09 5.48 -0.03
N ASN A 95 3.85 5.02 -0.23
CA ASN A 95 3.58 3.93 -1.15
C ASN A 95 3.88 4.31 -2.61
N ASP A 96 3.29 5.40 -3.10
CA ASP A 96 3.35 5.74 -4.52
C ASP A 96 4.76 6.11 -4.98
N ASN A 97 5.53 6.79 -4.12
CA ASN A 97 6.84 7.32 -4.48
C ASN A 97 7.99 6.34 -4.21
N VAL A 98 7.84 5.42 -3.26
CA VAL A 98 8.95 4.52 -2.89
C VAL A 98 8.53 3.06 -2.80
N LEU A 99 7.53 2.69 -1.99
CA LEU A 99 7.25 1.27 -1.73
C LEU A 99 6.76 0.53 -2.96
N TYR A 100 5.81 1.11 -3.69
CA TYR A 100 5.26 0.51 -4.90
C TYR A 100 6.37 0.22 -5.95
N PRO A 101 7.16 1.21 -6.39
CA PRO A 101 8.24 0.93 -7.36
C PRO A 101 9.33 0.01 -6.82
N ALA A 102 9.63 0.03 -5.52
CA ALA A 102 10.62 -0.85 -4.92
C ALA A 102 10.16 -2.32 -4.88
N MET A 103 8.88 -2.56 -4.60
CA MET A 103 8.33 -3.90 -4.44
C MET A 103 7.96 -4.56 -5.76
N THR A 104 7.35 -3.81 -6.69
CA THR A 104 6.88 -4.34 -7.98
C THR A 104 8.00 -4.84 -8.89
N ARG A 105 9.22 -4.31 -8.75
CA ARG A 105 10.41 -4.80 -9.48
C ARG A 105 10.70 -6.30 -9.28
N SER A 106 10.21 -6.90 -8.22
CA SER A 106 10.44 -8.32 -7.89
C SER A 106 9.21 -9.19 -8.04
N PHE A 107 8.14 -8.65 -8.56
CA PHE A 107 6.95 -9.44 -8.85
C PHE A 107 7.17 -10.26 -10.12
N ILE A 108 6.59 -11.43 -10.16
CA ILE A 108 6.51 -12.23 -11.38
C ILE A 108 5.61 -11.52 -12.40
N ASP A 109 5.86 -11.73 -13.68
CA ASP A 109 5.12 -11.05 -14.74
C ASP A 109 3.62 -11.37 -14.71
N ASP A 110 3.25 -12.57 -14.27
CA ASP A 110 1.87 -13.02 -14.16
C ASP A 110 1.17 -12.59 -12.85
N ASN A 111 1.79 -11.74 -12.04
CA ASN A 111 1.10 -11.10 -10.93
C ASN A 111 0.22 -9.96 -11.44
N MET A 112 -1.11 -10.18 -11.43
CA MET A 112 -2.11 -9.21 -11.89
C MET A 112 -2.75 -8.42 -10.74
N ALA A 113 -2.41 -8.74 -9.49
CA ALA A 113 -2.98 -8.08 -8.31
C ALA A 113 -2.19 -6.84 -7.91
N CYS A 114 -2.92 -5.77 -7.56
CA CYS A 114 -2.38 -4.51 -7.01
C CYS A 114 -1.30 -3.84 -7.86
N GLN A 115 -1.31 -4.02 -9.17
CA GLN A 115 -0.38 -3.39 -10.10
C GLN A 115 -1.09 -2.43 -11.05
N LYS A 116 -0.44 -1.28 -11.31
CA LYS A 116 -0.94 -0.30 -12.30
C LYS A 116 -0.93 -0.93 -13.70
N GLY A 117 -2.01 -0.72 -14.46
CA GLY A 117 -2.15 -1.27 -15.81
C GLY A 117 -2.42 -2.79 -15.86
N ARG A 118 -2.57 -3.45 -14.71
CA ARG A 118 -2.94 -4.86 -14.60
C ARG A 118 -4.20 -4.99 -13.75
N GLY A 119 -5.18 -5.70 -14.26
CA GLY A 119 -6.49 -5.85 -13.62
C GLY A 119 -7.16 -7.15 -14.03
N PRO A 120 -8.43 -7.34 -13.67
CA PRO A 120 -9.18 -8.55 -14.01
C PRO A 120 -9.16 -8.88 -15.51
N ASP A 121 -9.29 -7.86 -16.37
CA ASP A 121 -9.31 -8.06 -17.83
C ASP A 121 -7.98 -8.62 -18.31
N VAL A 122 -6.84 -7.99 -17.91
CA VAL A 122 -5.51 -8.47 -18.26
C VAL A 122 -5.25 -9.88 -17.68
N ALA A 123 -5.79 -10.17 -16.49
CA ALA A 123 -5.68 -11.51 -15.90
C ALA A 123 -6.44 -12.55 -16.70
N MET A 124 -7.63 -12.22 -17.21
CA MET A 124 -8.42 -13.11 -18.06
C MET A 124 -7.77 -13.36 -19.41
N ASP A 125 -7.24 -12.33 -20.05
CA ASP A 125 -6.50 -12.45 -21.32
C ASP A 125 -5.29 -13.39 -21.14
N ARG A 126 -4.55 -13.20 -20.04
CA ARG A 126 -3.38 -14.02 -19.73
C ARG A 126 -3.75 -15.49 -19.44
N LEU A 127 -4.86 -15.70 -18.73
CA LEU A 127 -5.39 -17.06 -18.50
C LEU A 127 -5.77 -17.74 -19.83
N ASP A 128 -6.43 -17.01 -20.72
CA ASP A 128 -6.82 -17.54 -22.05
C ASP A 128 -5.58 -17.92 -22.87
N GLU A 129 -4.53 -17.10 -22.85
CA GLU A 129 -3.23 -17.45 -23.48
C GLU A 129 -2.67 -18.78 -22.95
N PHE A 130 -2.62 -18.96 -21.63
CA PHE A 130 -2.14 -20.20 -21.01
C PHE A 130 -3.01 -21.40 -21.39
N LEU A 131 -4.33 -21.25 -21.35
CA LEU A 131 -5.25 -22.33 -21.72
C LEU A 131 -5.08 -22.75 -23.19
N ARG A 132 -4.94 -21.78 -24.09
CA ARG A 132 -4.67 -22.05 -25.52
C ARG A 132 -3.33 -22.73 -25.75
N GLN A 133 -2.29 -22.32 -24.99
CA GLN A 133 -0.97 -22.96 -25.06
C GLN A 133 -1.08 -24.42 -24.60
N MET A 134 -1.64 -24.66 -23.41
CA MET A 134 -1.81 -26.00 -22.85
C MET A 134 -2.62 -26.90 -23.75
N PHE A 135 -3.71 -26.37 -24.34
CA PHE A 135 -4.52 -27.14 -25.29
C PHE A 135 -3.74 -27.54 -26.56
N ARG A 136 -2.92 -26.64 -27.10
CA ARG A 136 -2.08 -26.97 -28.29
C ARG A 136 -1.03 -28.02 -27.98
N GLU A 137 -0.47 -28.03 -26.77
CA GLU A 137 0.61 -28.96 -26.39
C GLU A 137 0.07 -30.33 -25.92
N HIS A 138 -1.09 -30.34 -25.24
CA HIS A 138 -1.60 -31.51 -24.52
C HIS A 138 -3.05 -31.90 -24.86
N GLY A 139 -3.72 -31.17 -25.74
CA GLY A 139 -5.15 -31.36 -26.02
C GLY A 139 -5.99 -31.08 -24.76
N LEU A 140 -6.81 -32.04 -24.36
CA LEU A 140 -7.59 -31.97 -23.13
C LEU A 140 -6.91 -32.69 -21.94
N ASN A 141 -5.69 -33.16 -22.11
CA ASN A 141 -4.98 -33.95 -21.10
C ASN A 141 -4.08 -33.08 -20.24
N PHE A 142 -4.66 -32.15 -19.46
CA PHE A 142 -3.96 -31.34 -18.47
C PHE A 142 -4.85 -31.02 -17.27
N TRP A 143 -4.22 -30.55 -16.20
CA TRP A 143 -4.89 -30.20 -14.96
C TRP A 143 -4.72 -28.70 -14.66
N ILE A 144 -5.75 -28.09 -14.07
CA ILE A 144 -5.69 -26.73 -13.55
C ILE A 144 -5.75 -26.82 -12.02
N LEU A 145 -4.74 -26.30 -11.34
CA LEU A 145 -4.73 -26.18 -9.89
C LEU A 145 -5.12 -24.76 -9.50
N GLN A 146 -6.23 -24.62 -8.77
CA GLN A 146 -6.63 -23.37 -8.15
C GLN A 146 -6.42 -23.45 -6.64
N GLY A 147 -5.74 -22.46 -6.08
CA GLY A 147 -5.47 -22.38 -4.64
C GLY A 147 -5.75 -20.99 -4.08
N ASP A 148 -6.14 -20.93 -2.82
CA ASP A 148 -6.28 -19.69 -2.06
C ASP A 148 -5.65 -19.83 -0.68
N VAL A 149 -5.12 -18.72 -0.14
CA VAL A 149 -4.46 -18.72 1.18
C VAL A 149 -5.48 -18.34 2.24
N HIS A 150 -5.88 -19.32 3.04
CA HIS A 150 -6.81 -19.09 4.15
C HIS A 150 -6.27 -18.08 5.16
N GLY A 151 -7.07 -17.03 5.42
CA GLY A 151 -6.71 -16.03 6.43
C GLY A 151 -5.40 -15.30 6.12
N TYR A 152 -5.12 -14.97 4.86
CA TYR A 152 -3.85 -14.38 4.44
C TYR A 152 -3.44 -13.17 5.30
N TYR A 153 -4.29 -12.15 5.38
CA TYR A 153 -3.99 -10.94 6.14
C TYR A 153 -3.86 -11.17 7.66
N PRO A 154 -4.78 -11.89 8.34
CA PRO A 154 -4.64 -12.17 9.76
C PRO A 154 -3.39 -12.97 10.14
N ASN A 155 -2.91 -13.83 9.24
CA ASN A 155 -1.77 -14.71 9.50
C ASN A 155 -0.44 -14.15 8.99
N MET A 156 -0.42 -12.96 8.39
CA MET A 156 0.81 -12.35 7.89
C MET A 156 1.72 -11.93 9.05
N SER A 157 2.94 -12.47 9.09
CA SER A 157 3.93 -12.16 10.12
C SER A 157 4.51 -10.76 9.96
N HIS A 158 4.48 -9.95 11.02
CA HIS A 158 5.09 -8.62 11.04
C HIS A 158 6.61 -8.69 10.79
N ASP A 159 7.31 -9.58 11.48
CA ASP A 159 8.76 -9.77 11.33
C ASP A 159 9.16 -10.15 9.88
N LYS A 160 8.45 -11.11 9.25
CA LYS A 160 8.72 -11.48 7.85
C LYS A 160 8.47 -10.32 6.90
N THR A 161 7.43 -9.53 7.13
CA THR A 161 7.09 -8.34 6.34
C THR A 161 8.16 -7.25 6.50
N GLU A 162 8.55 -6.94 7.73
CA GLU A 162 9.60 -5.96 8.02
C GLU A 162 10.94 -6.36 7.40
N ARG A 163 11.35 -7.63 7.50
CA ARG A 163 12.56 -8.13 6.83
C ARG A 163 12.50 -7.97 5.31
N ARG A 164 11.32 -8.12 4.72
CA ARG A 164 11.14 -7.93 3.28
C ARG A 164 11.35 -6.48 2.89
N PHE A 165 10.77 -5.53 3.63
CA PHE A 165 11.01 -4.11 3.42
C PHE A 165 12.49 -3.74 3.60
N HIS A 166 13.12 -4.19 4.67
CA HIS A 166 14.54 -3.94 4.94
C HIS A 166 15.47 -4.32 3.78
N ARG A 167 15.13 -5.38 3.04
CA ARG A 167 15.91 -5.82 1.86
C ARG A 167 15.69 -5.00 0.61
N LYS A 168 14.56 -4.27 0.52
CA LYS A 168 14.10 -3.63 -0.72
C LYS A 168 14.28 -2.13 -0.74
N VAL A 169 14.29 -1.49 0.43
CA VAL A 169 14.36 -0.04 0.57
C VAL A 169 15.58 0.40 1.38
N THR A 170 15.90 1.68 1.32
CA THR A 170 16.95 2.28 2.15
C THR A 170 16.55 2.34 3.62
N LYS A 171 17.53 2.51 4.52
CA LYS A 171 17.29 2.51 5.97
C LYS A 171 16.24 3.55 6.41
N PRO A 172 16.27 4.82 5.99
CA PRO A 172 15.25 5.80 6.39
C PRO A 172 13.84 5.39 5.97
N ILE A 173 13.67 4.88 4.75
CA ILE A 173 12.38 4.42 4.27
C ILE A 173 11.88 3.20 5.05
N TYR A 174 12.79 2.32 5.42
CA TYR A 174 12.46 1.20 6.30
C TYR A 174 11.95 1.70 7.66
N GLU A 175 12.63 2.65 8.29
CA GLU A 175 12.23 3.25 9.56
C GLU A 175 10.88 3.98 9.46
N MET A 176 10.66 4.74 8.40
CA MET A 176 9.38 5.39 8.11
C MET A 176 8.25 4.37 7.94
N THR A 177 8.49 3.29 7.20
CA THR A 177 7.50 2.22 6.98
C THR A 177 7.17 1.49 8.27
N THR A 178 8.18 1.10 9.06
CA THR A 178 7.98 0.38 10.32
C THR A 178 7.32 1.25 11.38
N ASN A 179 7.58 2.56 11.42
CA ASN A 179 6.86 3.48 12.29
C ASN A 179 5.35 3.47 12.03
N VAL A 180 4.95 3.50 10.75
CA VAL A 180 3.53 3.40 10.37
C VAL A 180 2.96 2.03 10.77
N LEU A 181 3.64 0.95 10.44
CA LEU A 181 3.14 -0.40 10.71
C LEU A 181 3.00 -0.65 12.23
N ARG A 182 4.04 -0.38 13.00
CA ARG A 182 4.04 -0.58 14.46
C ARG A 182 3.09 0.36 15.21
N GLY A 183 2.85 1.54 14.66
CA GLY A 183 1.88 2.49 15.23
C GLY A 183 0.41 2.13 14.99
N GLN A 184 0.13 1.22 14.07
CA GLN A 184 -1.24 0.84 13.68
C GLN A 184 -1.60 -0.60 13.99
N TYR A 185 -0.63 -1.48 14.17
CA TYR A 185 -0.83 -2.91 14.39
C TYR A 185 -0.15 -3.38 15.66
N GLU A 186 -0.89 -4.14 16.47
CA GLU A 186 -0.41 -4.74 17.70
C GLU A 186 -0.11 -6.23 17.48
N GLY A 187 0.80 -6.79 18.32
CA GLY A 187 1.15 -8.20 18.25
C GLY A 187 2.23 -8.52 17.21
N SER A 188 2.33 -9.80 16.85
CA SER A 188 3.36 -10.33 15.94
C SER A 188 2.84 -10.73 14.56
N THR A 189 1.52 -10.80 14.40
CA THR A 189 0.84 -11.18 13.16
C THR A 189 -0.40 -10.34 12.92
N GLY A 190 -0.79 -10.27 11.67
CA GLY A 190 -2.04 -9.69 11.24
C GLY A 190 -1.92 -8.28 10.70
N TYR A 191 -2.54 -8.07 9.54
CA TYR A 191 -2.77 -6.76 8.94
C TYR A 191 -4.23 -6.65 8.53
N ASN A 192 -4.74 -5.43 8.54
CA ASN A 192 -6.11 -5.20 8.11
C ASN A 192 -6.15 -4.94 6.60
N PRO A 193 -6.99 -5.67 5.83
CA PRO A 193 -7.13 -5.44 4.41
C PRO A 193 -7.66 -4.03 4.13
N GLY A 194 -7.00 -3.32 3.22
CA GLY A 194 -7.41 -1.98 2.81
C GLY A 194 -6.96 -0.84 3.73
N SER A 195 -6.05 -1.10 4.64
CA SER A 195 -5.37 -0.06 5.43
C SER A 195 -4.21 0.57 4.66
#